data_73b33c12b2d72aa56464f1fc1a6cabf5
#
_entry.id   73b33c12b2d72aa56464f1fc1a6cabf5
#
_cell.length_a   1.000
_cell.length_b   1.000
_cell.length_c   1.000
_cell.angle_alpha   90.00
_cell.angle_beta   90.00
_cell.angle_gamma   90.00
#
_symmetry.space_group_name_H-M   'P 1'
#
loop_
_entity.id
_entity.type
_entity.pdbx_description
1 polymer ?
#
loop_
_entity_poly.entity_id
_entity_poly.type
_entity_poly.pdbx_seq_one_letter_code
_entity_poly.pdbx_strand_id
1 'polypeptide(L)'
;CEPDLGSEIGVGWHWVLEMSQYFDLWVLTRESNRHTIEPWIAEHPKYNPIHFLYYDWPKWARFWKKGLRGVRTYYNIWQYCTNGIVKRAMQENNIYIFHHLTYGNVLWKVSSYGQRQFFVWGPVGGLESISEEYSRHYNKKSQMIEKIRRIATSLTSYNRGFRQRCKQANLILCKTEITRNRIPQKYADKAILFTDVAADISNTARLSGTRNDTIEFITVGHLDAWRGFDLIIEAMAEAIKENTHLHLTIVGDG
;
A
#
# COMPACT_ATOMS: atom_id res chain seq x y z
N CYS A 1 -6.05 -7.01 -4.88
CA CYS A 1 -5.71 -6.50 -6.21
C CYS A 1 -6.94 -6.59 -7.10
N GLU A 2 -7.09 -5.63 -8.01
CA GLU A 2 -8.27 -5.51 -8.86
C GLU A 2 -7.90 -4.55 -10.02
N PRO A 3 -8.34 -4.82 -11.26
CA PRO A 3 -8.04 -3.95 -12.40
C PRO A 3 -8.74 -2.59 -12.25
N ASP A 4 -8.22 -1.60 -12.95
CA ASP A 4 -8.79 -0.25 -13.13
C ASP A 4 -9.04 0.54 -11.83
N LEU A 5 -8.42 0.13 -10.74
CA LEU A 5 -8.44 0.85 -9.47
C LEU A 5 -7.07 1.41 -9.12
N GLY A 6 -7.09 2.61 -8.52
CA GLY A 6 -5.89 3.26 -8.02
C GLY A 6 -5.47 2.79 -6.62
N SER A 7 -4.47 3.48 -6.05
CA SER A 7 -3.98 3.24 -4.69
C SER A 7 -3.42 1.81 -4.49
N GLU A 8 -3.45 1.28 -3.29
CA GLU A 8 -2.90 -0.03 -2.93
C GLU A 8 -3.50 -1.20 -3.72
N ILE A 9 -4.75 -1.07 -4.16
CA ILE A 9 -5.45 -2.10 -4.94
C ILE A 9 -4.82 -2.21 -6.33
N GLY A 10 -4.61 -1.07 -6.99
CA GLY A 10 -3.97 -0.98 -8.30
C GLY A 10 -2.50 -1.40 -8.25
N VAL A 11 -1.76 -0.99 -7.21
CA VAL A 11 -0.39 -1.46 -7.00
C VAL A 11 -0.35 -2.98 -6.99
N GLY A 12 -1.22 -3.64 -6.22
CA GLY A 12 -1.29 -5.10 -6.19
C GLY A 12 -1.63 -5.72 -7.53
N TRP A 13 -2.47 -5.06 -8.34
CA TRP A 13 -2.82 -5.52 -9.67
C TRP A 13 -1.64 -5.44 -10.65
N HIS A 14 -0.98 -4.28 -10.72
CA HIS A 14 0.20 -4.11 -11.59
C HIS A 14 1.35 -5.06 -11.22
N TRP A 15 1.58 -5.29 -9.92
CA TRP A 15 2.57 -6.28 -9.49
C TRP A 15 2.22 -7.69 -9.98
N VAL A 16 0.96 -8.09 -9.95
CA VAL A 16 0.53 -9.40 -10.47
C VAL A 16 0.81 -9.50 -11.96
N LEU A 17 0.46 -8.48 -12.74
CA LEU A 17 0.68 -8.47 -14.19
C LEU A 17 2.18 -8.53 -14.53
N GLU A 18 3.01 -7.74 -13.85
CA GLU A 18 4.45 -7.72 -14.08
C GLU A 18 5.11 -9.05 -13.67
N MET A 19 4.77 -9.57 -12.49
CA MET A 19 5.35 -10.84 -12.01
C MET A 19 4.93 -12.02 -12.86
N SER A 20 3.77 -12.00 -13.51
CA SER A 20 3.30 -13.08 -14.38
C SER A 20 4.19 -13.30 -15.61
N GLN A 21 5.02 -12.32 -15.96
CA GLN A 21 5.98 -12.45 -17.06
C GLN A 21 7.19 -13.32 -16.69
N TYR A 22 7.42 -13.55 -15.41
CA TYR A 22 8.60 -14.25 -14.90
C TYR A 22 8.28 -15.51 -14.10
N PHE A 23 7.05 -15.63 -13.58
CA PHE A 23 6.65 -16.68 -12.65
C PHE A 23 5.26 -17.23 -12.95
N ASP A 24 5.05 -18.52 -12.69
CA ASP A 24 3.71 -19.07 -12.55
C ASP A 24 3.09 -18.56 -11.26
N LEU A 25 1.99 -17.81 -11.36
CA LEU A 25 1.42 -17.10 -10.23
C LEU A 25 0.12 -17.73 -9.72
N TRP A 26 0.06 -17.94 -8.40
CA TRP A 26 -1.17 -18.15 -7.64
C TRP A 26 -1.48 -16.91 -6.81
N VAL A 27 -2.56 -16.23 -7.14
CA VAL A 27 -2.92 -14.94 -6.55
C VAL A 27 -4.13 -15.10 -5.63
N LEU A 28 -3.91 -15.05 -4.31
CA LEU A 28 -5.01 -15.07 -3.36
C LEU A 28 -5.61 -13.68 -3.20
N THR A 29 -6.88 -13.55 -3.52
CA THR A 29 -7.62 -12.29 -3.42
C THR A 29 -9.04 -12.52 -2.87
N ARG A 30 -9.82 -11.44 -2.74
CA ARG A 30 -11.18 -11.53 -2.23
C ARG A 30 -12.13 -12.06 -3.29
N GLU A 31 -13.11 -12.85 -2.84
CA GLU A 31 -14.20 -13.34 -3.71
C GLU A 31 -14.96 -12.18 -4.38
N SER A 32 -15.10 -11.04 -3.67
CA SER A 32 -15.75 -9.86 -4.24
C SER A 32 -15.06 -9.29 -5.48
N ASN A 33 -13.79 -9.61 -5.71
CA ASN A 33 -13.02 -9.09 -6.84
C ASN A 33 -13.12 -9.98 -8.09
N ARG A 34 -13.73 -11.16 -7.97
CA ARG A 34 -13.89 -12.11 -9.07
C ARG A 34 -14.62 -11.48 -10.27
N HIS A 35 -15.66 -10.72 -10.01
CA HIS A 35 -16.51 -10.14 -11.05
C HIS A 35 -15.82 -9.07 -11.92
N THR A 36 -14.71 -8.50 -11.45
CA THR A 36 -13.88 -7.57 -12.21
C THR A 36 -12.66 -8.26 -12.82
N ILE A 37 -12.06 -9.20 -12.09
CA ILE A 37 -10.83 -9.88 -12.53
C ILE A 37 -11.11 -10.85 -13.68
N GLU A 38 -12.13 -11.72 -13.57
CA GLU A 38 -12.37 -12.74 -14.59
C GLU A 38 -12.73 -12.17 -15.97
N PRO A 39 -13.63 -11.15 -16.11
CA PRO A 39 -13.86 -10.51 -17.39
C PRO A 39 -12.60 -9.85 -17.95
N TRP A 40 -11.84 -9.16 -17.11
CA TRP A 40 -10.61 -8.51 -17.54
C TRP A 40 -9.58 -9.51 -18.08
N ILE A 41 -9.38 -10.65 -17.41
CA ILE A 41 -8.49 -11.72 -17.88
C ILE A 41 -9.00 -12.31 -19.19
N ALA A 42 -10.32 -12.49 -19.36
CA ALA A 42 -10.89 -12.99 -20.60
C ALA A 42 -10.63 -12.07 -21.81
N GLU A 43 -10.60 -10.76 -21.58
CA GLU A 43 -10.25 -9.75 -22.58
C GLU A 43 -8.74 -9.65 -22.84
N HIS A 44 -7.91 -10.20 -21.94
CA HIS A 44 -6.45 -10.16 -22.02
C HIS A 44 -5.82 -11.55 -21.94
N PRO A 45 -5.97 -12.40 -22.98
CA PRO A 45 -5.59 -13.83 -22.94
C PRO A 45 -4.13 -14.12 -22.59
N LYS A 46 -3.22 -13.17 -22.80
CA LYS A 46 -1.81 -13.31 -22.43
C LYS A 46 -1.59 -13.52 -20.92
N TYR A 47 -2.58 -13.16 -20.08
CA TYR A 47 -2.54 -13.30 -18.63
C TYR A 47 -3.34 -14.52 -18.12
N ASN A 48 -3.91 -15.35 -19.00
CA ASN A 48 -4.62 -16.58 -18.63
C ASN A 48 -3.82 -17.55 -17.73
N PRO A 49 -2.48 -17.61 -17.79
CA PRO A 49 -1.70 -18.46 -16.90
C PRO A 49 -1.71 -18.05 -15.43
N ILE A 50 -2.29 -16.87 -15.06
CA ILE A 50 -2.39 -16.44 -13.66
C ILE A 50 -3.53 -17.20 -12.99
N HIS A 51 -3.21 -17.94 -11.90
CA HIS A 51 -4.19 -18.71 -11.13
C HIS A 51 -4.75 -17.87 -9.98
N PHE A 52 -6.02 -17.51 -10.04
CA PHE A 52 -6.67 -16.76 -8.97
C PHE A 52 -7.35 -17.69 -7.96
N LEU A 53 -7.04 -17.48 -6.68
CA LEU A 53 -7.68 -18.12 -5.54
C LEU A 53 -8.57 -17.08 -4.85
N TYR A 54 -9.86 -17.31 -4.84
CA TYR A 54 -10.82 -16.39 -4.30
C TYR A 54 -11.34 -16.85 -2.96
N TYR A 55 -11.36 -15.95 -1.97
CA TYR A 55 -11.92 -16.24 -0.67
C TYR A 55 -12.54 -15.01 -0.03
N ASP A 56 -13.72 -15.15 0.52
CA ASP A 56 -14.35 -14.17 1.40
C ASP A 56 -15.14 -14.88 2.49
N TRP A 57 -15.37 -14.20 3.58
CA TRP A 57 -16.30 -14.65 4.58
C TRP A 57 -17.73 -14.60 4.06
N PRO A 58 -18.63 -15.48 4.56
CA PRO A 58 -20.07 -15.42 4.26
C PRO A 58 -20.63 -14.03 4.58
N LYS A 59 -21.61 -13.59 3.79
CA LYS A 59 -22.21 -12.25 3.96
C LYS A 59 -22.73 -12.02 5.39
N TRP A 60 -23.31 -13.04 6.01
CA TRP A 60 -23.81 -12.96 7.38
C TRP A 60 -22.73 -12.74 8.43
N ALA A 61 -21.51 -13.21 8.22
CA ALA A 61 -20.40 -13.06 9.17
C ALA A 61 -19.69 -11.70 9.05
N ARG A 62 -19.97 -10.93 8.00
CA ARG A 62 -19.35 -9.63 7.72
C ARG A 62 -20.33 -8.46 7.75
N PHE A 63 -21.50 -8.61 8.37
CA PHE A 63 -22.55 -7.58 8.46
C PHE A 63 -22.07 -6.27 9.12
N TRP A 64 -21.08 -6.35 10.00
CA TRP A 64 -20.48 -5.22 10.72
C TRP A 64 -19.49 -4.41 9.86
N LYS A 65 -19.02 -4.98 8.73
CA LYS A 65 -18.13 -4.30 7.78
C LYS A 65 -18.97 -3.49 6.79
N LYS A 66 -18.93 -2.16 6.90
CA LYS A 66 -19.61 -1.24 5.99
C LYS A 66 -18.62 -0.23 5.41
N GLY A 67 -18.47 -0.24 4.07
CA GLY A 67 -17.49 0.61 3.38
C GLY A 67 -16.07 0.46 3.96
N LEU A 68 -15.47 1.57 4.39
CA LEU A 68 -14.15 1.60 5.03
C LEU A 68 -14.20 1.21 6.51
N ARG A 69 -15.38 1.24 7.14
CA ARG A 69 -15.51 0.85 8.56
C ARG A 69 -15.24 -0.63 8.74
N GLY A 70 -14.34 -0.96 9.67
CA GLY A 70 -13.98 -2.33 10.01
C GLY A 70 -13.04 -3.03 9.02
N VAL A 71 -12.58 -2.36 7.95
CA VAL A 71 -11.70 -2.95 6.94
C VAL A 71 -10.45 -3.56 7.55
N ARG A 72 -9.78 -2.86 8.47
CA ARG A 72 -8.55 -3.35 9.12
C ARG A 72 -8.77 -4.63 9.94
N THR A 73 -9.86 -4.67 10.72
CA THR A 73 -10.23 -5.85 11.50
C THR A 73 -10.58 -7.01 10.58
N TYR A 74 -11.40 -6.74 9.56
CA TYR A 74 -11.75 -7.74 8.55
C TYR A 74 -10.51 -8.31 7.86
N TYR A 75 -9.57 -7.46 7.44
CA TYR A 75 -8.34 -7.89 6.81
C TYR A 75 -7.51 -8.83 7.70
N ASN A 76 -7.30 -8.47 8.97
CA ASN A 76 -6.53 -9.32 9.90
C ASN A 76 -7.18 -10.70 10.13
N ILE A 77 -8.52 -10.74 10.18
CA ILE A 77 -9.25 -12.01 10.30
C ILE A 77 -9.18 -12.80 8.99
N TRP A 78 -9.36 -12.11 7.86
CA TRP A 78 -9.24 -12.72 6.54
C TRP A 78 -7.87 -13.38 6.33
N GLN A 79 -6.79 -12.72 6.71
CA GLN A 79 -5.44 -13.27 6.67
C GLN A 79 -5.29 -14.53 7.54
N TYR A 80 -5.95 -14.57 8.68
CA TYR A 80 -5.95 -15.76 9.53
C TYR A 80 -6.73 -16.92 8.90
N CYS A 81 -7.91 -16.63 8.35
CA CYS A 81 -8.78 -17.66 7.74
C CYS A 81 -8.22 -18.24 6.45
N THR A 82 -7.40 -17.48 5.72
CA THR A 82 -6.80 -17.94 4.46
C THR A 82 -5.56 -18.83 4.66
N ASN A 83 -5.07 -19.01 5.89
CA ASN A 83 -3.88 -19.83 6.17
C ASN A 83 -3.98 -21.24 5.58
N GLY A 84 -5.14 -21.89 5.71
CA GLY A 84 -5.35 -23.23 5.16
C GLY A 84 -5.32 -23.26 3.64
N ILE A 85 -5.90 -22.25 3.00
CA ILE A 85 -5.94 -22.10 1.54
C ILE A 85 -4.51 -21.92 1.02
N VAL A 86 -3.76 -20.99 1.62
CA VAL A 86 -2.36 -20.73 1.23
C VAL A 86 -1.52 -22.00 1.34
N LYS A 87 -1.58 -22.69 2.49
CA LYS A 87 -0.80 -23.92 2.70
C LYS A 87 -1.14 -25.01 1.70
N ARG A 88 -2.44 -25.22 1.43
CA ARG A 88 -2.90 -26.23 0.47
C ARG A 88 -2.42 -25.88 -0.94
N ALA A 89 -2.64 -24.64 -1.39
CA ALA A 89 -2.20 -24.21 -2.72
C ALA A 89 -0.70 -24.38 -2.90
N MET A 90 0.10 -24.01 -1.88
CA MET A 90 1.55 -24.16 -1.92
C MET A 90 2.00 -25.62 -2.01
N GLN A 91 1.33 -26.54 -1.31
CA GLN A 91 1.64 -27.96 -1.31
C GLN A 91 1.21 -28.65 -2.63
N GLU A 92 -0.01 -28.40 -3.08
CA GLU A 92 -0.58 -29.03 -4.27
C GLU A 92 0.12 -28.60 -5.57
N ASN A 93 0.62 -27.36 -5.62
CA ASN A 93 1.21 -26.78 -6.81
C ASN A 93 2.74 -26.59 -6.71
N ASN A 94 3.39 -27.16 -5.69
CA ASN A 94 4.84 -27.05 -5.47
C ASN A 94 5.35 -25.60 -5.46
N ILE A 95 4.62 -24.69 -4.81
CA ILE A 95 4.98 -23.27 -4.74
C ILE A 95 6.06 -23.07 -3.68
N TYR A 96 7.19 -22.50 -4.07
CA TYR A 96 8.35 -22.31 -3.21
C TYR A 96 8.50 -20.86 -2.72
N ILE A 97 7.89 -19.90 -3.39
CA ILE A 97 7.94 -18.47 -3.02
C ILE A 97 6.56 -18.04 -2.53
N PHE A 98 6.52 -17.47 -1.35
CA PHE A 98 5.34 -16.79 -0.81
C PHE A 98 5.62 -15.30 -0.71
N HIS A 99 4.85 -14.48 -1.40
CA HIS A 99 4.98 -13.03 -1.38
C HIS A 99 3.73 -12.40 -0.77
N HIS A 100 3.91 -11.69 0.34
CA HIS A 100 2.85 -10.88 0.94
C HIS A 100 3.01 -9.43 0.51
N LEU A 101 2.21 -9.00 -0.42
CA LEU A 101 2.38 -7.76 -1.17
C LEU A 101 1.52 -6.60 -0.65
N THR A 102 0.19 -6.77 -0.61
CA THR A 102 -0.75 -5.68 -0.35
C THR A 102 -1.07 -5.51 1.13
N TYR A 103 -1.67 -4.38 1.49
CA TYR A 103 -1.82 -3.92 2.86
C TYR A 103 -0.47 -3.88 3.59
N GLY A 104 0.49 -3.23 2.95
CA GLY A 104 1.91 -3.19 3.33
C GLY A 104 2.22 -2.46 4.63
N ASN A 105 1.42 -2.62 5.68
CA ASN A 105 1.73 -2.09 7.01
C ASN A 105 2.36 -3.16 7.89
N VAL A 106 3.49 -2.84 8.48
CA VAL A 106 4.29 -3.77 9.29
C VAL A 106 3.56 -4.36 10.51
N LEU A 107 2.50 -3.73 10.98
CA LEU A 107 1.73 -4.20 12.14
C LEU A 107 0.61 -5.19 11.78
N TRP A 108 0.27 -5.31 10.51
CA TRP A 108 -0.84 -6.15 10.09
C TRP A 108 -0.43 -7.60 9.94
N LYS A 109 -1.42 -8.48 10.06
CA LYS A 109 -1.20 -9.91 9.94
C LYS A 109 -0.90 -10.31 8.51
N VAL A 110 -0.14 -11.38 8.39
CA VAL A 110 0.19 -12.07 7.15
C VAL A 110 -0.32 -13.49 7.26
N SER A 111 -0.86 -14.05 6.19
CA SER A 111 -1.24 -15.47 6.13
C SER A 111 -0.07 -16.36 6.49
N SER A 112 -0.37 -17.49 7.05
CA SER A 112 0.63 -18.49 7.39
C SER A 112 1.20 -19.11 6.13
N TYR A 113 2.51 -19.20 6.05
CA TYR A 113 3.26 -19.88 5.00
C TYR A 113 4.03 -21.06 5.61
N GLY A 114 4.46 -21.99 4.77
CA GLY A 114 5.23 -23.14 5.24
C GLY A 114 6.66 -22.75 5.62
N GLN A 115 7.28 -23.52 6.51
CA GLN A 115 8.65 -23.23 6.98
C GLN A 115 9.74 -23.44 5.92
N ARG A 116 9.42 -24.08 4.80
CA ARG A 116 10.37 -24.42 3.74
C ARG A 116 10.32 -23.48 2.53
N GLN A 117 9.39 -22.52 2.51
CA GLN A 117 9.23 -21.59 1.40
C GLN A 117 10.06 -20.33 1.62
N PHE A 118 10.47 -19.73 0.51
CA PHE A 118 11.10 -18.41 0.52
C PHE A 118 10.00 -17.35 0.73
N PHE A 119 10.05 -16.64 1.85
CA PHE A 119 9.07 -15.62 2.19
C PHE A 119 9.57 -14.22 1.86
N VAL A 120 8.89 -13.56 0.92
CA VAL A 120 9.05 -12.14 0.59
C VAL A 120 7.95 -11.34 1.31
N TRP A 121 8.37 -10.39 2.14
CA TRP A 121 7.45 -9.54 2.88
C TRP A 121 7.55 -8.08 2.42
N GLY A 122 6.51 -7.56 1.81
CA GLY A 122 6.45 -6.16 1.38
C GLY A 122 6.21 -5.94 -0.11
N PRO A 123 6.30 -4.68 -0.54
CA PRO A 123 6.83 -3.50 0.17
C PRO A 123 6.01 -3.06 1.37
N VAL A 124 6.68 -2.98 2.53
CA VAL A 124 6.04 -2.59 3.80
C VAL A 124 6.46 -1.20 4.27
N GLY A 125 5.52 -0.51 4.92
CA GLY A 125 5.69 0.80 5.54
C GLY A 125 4.85 0.89 6.81
N GLY A 126 4.48 2.13 7.19
CA GLY A 126 3.63 2.39 8.34
C GLY A 126 4.38 2.65 9.63
N LEU A 127 5.70 2.84 9.55
CA LEU A 127 6.55 3.29 10.66
C LEU A 127 6.95 4.76 10.53
N GLU A 128 6.51 5.41 9.48
CA GLU A 128 6.69 6.82 9.24
C GLU A 128 5.87 7.63 10.25
N SER A 129 6.46 8.71 10.74
CA SER A 129 5.79 9.69 11.59
C SER A 129 6.16 11.09 11.13
N ILE A 130 5.22 11.98 11.22
CA ILE A 130 5.44 13.40 10.93
C ILE A 130 6.28 13.99 12.06
N SER A 131 7.20 14.90 11.72
CA SER A 131 8.00 15.60 12.72
C SER A 131 7.11 16.40 13.67
N GLU A 132 7.57 16.62 14.89
CA GLU A 132 6.82 17.37 15.88
C GLU A 132 6.57 18.81 15.44
N GLU A 133 7.55 19.38 14.76
CA GLU A 133 7.51 20.73 14.24
C GLU A 133 6.34 20.93 13.25
N TYR A 134 6.23 20.06 12.24
CA TYR A 134 5.10 20.12 11.31
C TYR A 134 3.76 19.81 11.96
N SER A 135 3.71 18.88 12.92
CA SER A 135 2.46 18.55 13.59
C SER A 135 1.89 19.67 14.47
N ARG A 136 2.68 20.69 14.81
CA ARG A 136 2.21 21.88 15.57
C ARG A 136 1.18 22.71 14.79
N HIS A 137 1.24 22.69 13.47
CA HIS A 137 0.29 23.39 12.59
C HIS A 137 -1.08 22.72 12.53
N TYR A 138 -1.19 21.48 12.98
CA TYR A 138 -2.44 20.74 12.94
C TYR A 138 -3.42 21.18 14.04
N ASN A 139 -4.71 20.94 13.80
CA ASN A 139 -5.70 21.07 14.87
C ASN A 139 -5.39 20.09 16.03
N LYS A 140 -5.90 20.40 17.23
CA LYS A 140 -5.62 19.63 18.46
C LYS A 140 -5.91 18.14 18.35
N LYS A 141 -6.97 17.76 17.60
CA LYS A 141 -7.34 16.37 17.37
C LYS A 141 -6.28 15.64 16.53
N SER A 142 -5.85 16.25 15.43
CA SER A 142 -4.81 15.71 14.56
C SER A 142 -3.46 15.63 15.26
N GLN A 143 -3.09 16.64 16.07
CA GLN A 143 -1.89 16.60 16.91
C GLN A 143 -1.89 15.41 17.87
N MET A 144 -3.04 15.13 18.50
CA MET A 144 -3.16 13.99 19.42
C MET A 144 -3.04 12.66 18.68
N ILE A 145 -3.64 12.55 17.50
CA ILE A 145 -3.52 11.35 16.66
C ILE A 145 -2.05 11.10 16.25
N GLU A 146 -1.33 12.14 15.84
CA GLU A 146 0.09 12.02 15.47
C GLU A 146 0.98 11.67 16.68
N LYS A 147 0.68 12.22 17.86
CA LYS A 147 1.38 11.85 19.09
C LYS A 147 1.18 10.36 19.42
N ILE A 148 -0.05 9.85 19.33
CA ILE A 148 -0.36 8.43 19.54
C ILE A 148 0.34 7.58 18.49
N ARG A 149 0.29 7.99 17.21
CA ARG A 149 0.99 7.28 16.10
C ARG A 149 2.49 7.19 16.36
N ARG A 150 3.13 8.26 16.79
CA ARG A 150 4.57 8.33 17.11
C ARG A 150 4.94 7.35 18.24
N ILE A 151 4.14 7.32 19.30
CA ILE A 151 4.33 6.35 20.40
C ILE A 151 4.14 4.92 19.88
N ALA A 152 3.08 4.66 19.14
CA ALA A 152 2.80 3.32 18.60
C ALA A 152 3.91 2.84 17.65
N THR A 153 4.42 3.72 16.78
CA THR A 153 5.52 3.38 15.87
C THR A 153 6.84 3.17 16.62
N SER A 154 7.13 3.94 17.67
CA SER A 154 8.34 3.73 18.49
C SER A 154 8.32 2.39 19.25
N LEU A 155 7.14 1.92 19.63
CA LEU A 155 6.96 0.64 20.33
C LEU A 155 6.89 -0.58 19.39
N THR A 156 6.90 -0.37 18.06
CA THR A 156 6.77 -1.47 17.09
C THR A 156 7.88 -2.51 17.23
N SER A 157 9.09 -2.10 17.56
CA SER A 157 10.21 -3.03 17.80
C SER A 157 9.97 -4.04 18.92
N TYR A 158 9.07 -3.74 19.85
CA TYR A 158 8.65 -4.64 20.94
C TYR A 158 7.46 -5.55 20.53
N ASN A 159 6.80 -5.26 19.41
CA ASN A 159 5.67 -6.07 18.95
C ASN A 159 6.13 -7.46 18.53
N ARG A 160 5.63 -8.49 19.22
CA ARG A 160 5.99 -9.90 18.97
C ARG A 160 5.68 -10.34 17.53
N GLY A 161 4.53 -9.93 17.00
CA GLY A 161 4.13 -10.28 15.63
C GLY A 161 5.04 -9.65 14.58
N PHE A 162 5.45 -8.39 14.76
CA PHE A 162 6.42 -7.71 13.90
C PHE A 162 7.76 -8.45 13.92
N ARG A 163 8.30 -8.70 15.12
CA ARG A 163 9.58 -9.41 15.28
C ARG A 163 9.56 -10.81 14.68
N GLN A 164 8.43 -11.51 14.80
CA GLN A 164 8.28 -12.85 14.22
C GLN A 164 8.27 -12.79 12.69
N ARG A 165 7.59 -11.82 12.08
CA ARG A 165 7.62 -11.62 10.63
C ARG A 165 9.03 -11.29 10.14
N CYS A 166 9.73 -10.37 10.80
CA CYS A 166 11.15 -10.10 10.49
C CYS A 166 12.03 -11.35 10.59
N LYS A 167 11.79 -12.20 11.61
CA LYS A 167 12.52 -13.47 11.75
C LYS A 167 12.25 -14.44 10.60
N GLN A 168 10.99 -14.55 10.21
CA GLN A 168 10.51 -15.54 9.23
C GLN A 168 10.76 -15.13 7.79
N ALA A 169 10.70 -13.83 7.49
CA ALA A 169 10.99 -13.33 6.14
C ALA A 169 12.43 -13.68 5.72
N ASN A 170 12.57 -14.09 4.47
CA ASN A 170 13.86 -14.25 3.80
C ASN A 170 14.29 -12.92 3.16
N LEU A 171 13.31 -12.13 2.68
CA LEU A 171 13.49 -10.81 2.11
C LEU A 171 12.41 -9.87 2.64
N ILE A 172 12.80 -8.66 3.04
CA ILE A 172 11.89 -7.61 3.49
C ILE A 172 12.06 -6.41 2.57
N LEU A 173 11.02 -6.10 1.80
CA LEU A 173 10.98 -4.91 0.97
C LEU A 173 10.43 -3.75 1.80
N CYS A 174 11.17 -2.68 1.97
CA CYS A 174 10.77 -1.52 2.76
C CYS A 174 10.47 -0.33 1.85
N LYS A 175 9.28 0.29 2.01
CA LYS A 175 8.88 1.46 1.21
C LYS A 175 9.76 2.68 1.46
N THR A 176 10.27 2.83 2.68
CA THR A 176 11.04 4.01 3.10
C THR A 176 12.26 3.61 3.92
N GLU A 177 13.26 4.49 3.93
CA GLU A 177 14.43 4.35 4.80
C GLU A 177 14.04 4.34 6.28
N ILE A 178 13.00 5.09 6.66
CA ILE A 178 12.50 5.11 8.05
C ILE A 178 12.04 3.72 8.46
N THR A 179 11.26 3.05 7.61
CA THR A 179 10.81 1.67 7.86
C THR A 179 11.99 0.71 7.89
N ARG A 180 12.92 0.81 6.93
CA ARG A 180 14.12 -0.04 6.86
C ARG A 180 14.95 0.08 8.14
N ASN A 181 15.24 1.29 8.60
CA ASN A 181 16.05 1.55 9.78
C ASN A 181 15.37 1.12 11.10
N ARG A 182 14.07 0.84 11.07
CA ARG A 182 13.30 0.29 12.22
C ARG A 182 13.26 -1.24 12.25
N ILE A 183 13.71 -1.91 11.20
CA ILE A 183 13.89 -3.38 11.22
C ILE A 183 14.97 -3.71 12.28
N PRO A 184 14.72 -4.70 13.16
CA PRO A 184 15.72 -5.07 14.16
C PRO A 184 17.07 -5.43 13.53
N GLN A 185 18.16 -4.91 14.09
CA GLN A 185 19.53 -5.01 13.55
C GLN A 185 19.92 -6.43 13.09
N LYS A 186 19.51 -7.44 13.85
CA LYS A 186 19.78 -8.85 13.51
C LYS A 186 19.08 -9.37 12.24
N TYR A 187 18.23 -8.57 11.61
CA TYR A 187 17.52 -8.87 10.35
C TYR A 187 17.73 -7.77 9.31
N ALA A 188 18.62 -6.83 9.55
CA ALA A 188 18.86 -5.68 8.67
C ALA A 188 19.40 -6.10 7.29
N ASP A 189 20.17 -7.17 7.24
CA ASP A 189 20.70 -7.81 6.03
C ASP A 189 19.61 -8.30 5.06
N LYS A 190 18.42 -8.59 5.58
CA LYS A 190 17.26 -9.02 4.78
C LYS A 190 16.40 -7.87 4.28
N ALA A 191 16.66 -6.65 4.76
CA ALA A 191 15.82 -5.48 4.50
C ALA A 191 16.44 -4.59 3.42
N ILE A 192 15.73 -4.43 2.32
CA ILE A 192 16.12 -3.54 1.23
C ILE A 192 15.08 -2.44 1.03
N LEU A 193 15.54 -1.28 0.57
CA LEU A 193 14.64 -0.22 0.14
C LEU A 193 14.06 -0.59 -1.21
N PHE A 194 12.73 -0.56 -1.32
CA PHE A 194 12.04 -0.88 -2.56
C PHE A 194 10.69 -0.15 -2.61
N THR A 195 10.51 0.71 -3.62
CA THR A 195 9.23 1.40 -3.83
C THR A 195 8.13 0.43 -4.28
N ASP A 196 6.90 0.69 -3.88
CA ASP A 196 5.73 -0.06 -4.32
C ASP A 196 5.00 0.60 -5.49
N VAL A 197 5.35 1.82 -5.83
CA VAL A 197 4.70 2.62 -6.87
C VAL A 197 5.70 2.96 -7.96
N ALA A 198 5.28 2.73 -9.19
CA ALA A 198 5.93 3.24 -10.39
C ALA A 198 4.87 3.85 -11.30
N ALA A 199 5.24 4.87 -12.05
CA ALA A 199 4.39 5.45 -13.09
C ALA A 199 4.90 5.03 -14.46
N ASP A 200 4.00 4.61 -15.33
CA ASP A 200 4.30 4.45 -16.74
C ASP A 200 4.26 5.83 -17.41
N ILE A 201 5.44 6.35 -17.73
CA ILE A 201 5.61 7.65 -18.38
C ILE A 201 5.60 7.56 -19.92
N SER A 202 5.47 6.36 -20.49
CA SER A 202 5.50 6.14 -21.94
C SER A 202 4.34 6.83 -22.66
N ASN A 203 3.21 7.03 -21.97
CA ASN A 203 2.00 7.66 -22.49
C ASN A 203 1.81 9.12 -22.07
N THR A 204 2.77 9.75 -21.39
CA THR A 204 2.69 11.17 -21.11
C THR A 204 2.94 11.97 -22.37
N ALA A 205 1.88 12.37 -23.05
CA ALA A 205 1.96 13.39 -24.07
C ALA A 205 2.57 14.66 -23.43
N ARG A 206 3.72 15.09 -23.92
CA ARG A 206 4.20 16.44 -23.60
C ARG A 206 3.17 17.39 -24.16
N LEU A 207 2.33 17.93 -23.29
CA LEU A 207 1.50 19.06 -23.67
C LEU A 207 2.47 20.19 -24.01
N SER A 208 2.65 20.45 -25.28
CA SER A 208 3.28 21.69 -25.77
C SER A 208 2.31 22.81 -25.44
N GLY A 209 2.33 23.25 -24.18
CA GLY A 209 1.53 24.42 -23.78
C GLY A 209 2.04 25.63 -24.50
N THR A 210 1.15 26.38 -25.12
CA THR A 210 1.37 27.80 -25.38
C THR A 210 1.79 28.43 -24.07
N ARG A 211 2.92 29.13 -24.10
CA ARG A 211 3.47 29.82 -22.91
C ARG A 211 2.47 30.93 -22.55
N ASN A 212 1.55 30.60 -21.65
CA ASN A 212 0.71 31.62 -21.04
C ASN A 212 1.58 32.39 -20.05
N ASP A 213 1.32 33.67 -19.89
CA ASP A 213 2.02 34.51 -18.90
C ASP A 213 1.74 34.06 -17.44
N THR A 214 0.76 33.18 -17.26
CA THR A 214 0.37 32.61 -15.96
C THR A 214 1.04 31.29 -15.71
N ILE A 215 1.65 31.12 -14.54
CA ILE A 215 2.24 29.86 -14.05
C ILE A 215 1.16 29.10 -13.29
N GLU A 216 0.79 27.95 -13.81
CA GLU A 216 -0.20 27.07 -13.21
C GLU A 216 0.47 26.04 -12.30
N PHE A 217 0.06 26.00 -11.03
CA PHE A 217 0.40 24.96 -10.09
C PHE A 217 -0.78 24.03 -9.90
N ILE A 218 -0.53 22.74 -9.86
CA ILE A 218 -1.54 21.73 -9.54
C ILE A 218 -1.09 20.86 -8.38
N THR A 219 -1.98 20.63 -7.42
CA THR A 219 -1.78 19.64 -6.37
C THR A 219 -2.96 18.69 -6.33
N VAL A 220 -2.69 17.38 -6.18
CA VAL A 220 -3.69 16.33 -6.23
C VAL A 220 -3.59 15.45 -4.99
N GLY A 221 -4.71 15.21 -4.31
CA GLY A 221 -4.73 14.29 -3.17
C GLY A 221 -5.95 14.45 -2.27
N HIS A 222 -6.10 13.50 -1.34
CA HIS A 222 -7.10 13.56 -0.28
C HIS A 222 -6.78 14.74 0.66
N LEU A 223 -7.79 15.54 1.07
CA LEU A 223 -7.59 16.74 1.90
C LEU A 223 -7.38 16.39 3.39
N ASP A 224 -6.43 15.51 3.64
CA ASP A 224 -6.01 15.12 4.99
C ASP A 224 -4.98 16.12 5.57
N ALA A 225 -5.04 16.41 6.86
CA ALA A 225 -4.14 17.36 7.55
C ALA A 225 -2.65 17.03 7.34
N TRP A 226 -2.29 15.76 7.24
CA TRP A 226 -0.89 15.33 7.07
C TRP A 226 -0.34 15.51 5.65
N ARG A 227 -1.16 15.92 4.69
CA ARG A 227 -0.74 16.18 3.31
C ARG A 227 -0.28 17.61 3.07
N GLY A 228 -0.51 18.51 4.02
CA GLY A 228 0.01 19.87 4.00
C GLY A 228 -0.64 20.79 2.99
N PHE A 229 -1.91 20.60 2.64
CA PHE A 229 -2.62 21.50 1.73
C PHE A 229 -2.76 22.93 2.29
N ASP A 230 -2.85 23.07 3.60
CA ASP A 230 -2.80 24.33 4.33
C ASP A 230 -1.48 25.07 4.07
N LEU A 231 -0.36 24.39 4.16
CA LEU A 231 0.97 24.96 3.86
C LEU A 231 1.10 25.38 2.39
N ILE A 232 0.52 24.61 1.47
CA ILE A 232 0.53 24.96 0.03
C ILE A 232 -0.26 26.24 -0.21
N ILE A 233 -1.43 26.39 0.45
CA ILE A 233 -2.28 27.58 0.33
C ILE A 233 -1.56 28.81 0.92
N GLU A 234 -0.94 28.68 2.11
CA GLU A 234 -0.18 29.74 2.75
C GLU A 234 1.03 30.16 1.89
N ALA A 235 1.79 29.20 1.38
CA ALA A 235 2.92 29.49 0.51
C ALA A 235 2.49 30.20 -0.79
N MET A 236 1.36 29.78 -1.39
CA MET A 236 0.82 30.43 -2.56
C MET A 236 0.33 31.85 -2.25
N ALA A 237 -0.30 32.08 -1.10
CA ALA A 237 -0.74 33.41 -0.67
C ALA A 237 0.43 34.38 -0.49
N GLU A 238 1.60 33.92 -0.07
CA GLU A 238 2.82 34.74 -0.03
C GLU A 238 3.38 34.98 -1.45
N ALA A 239 3.48 33.93 -2.26
CA ALA A 239 4.06 34.01 -3.58
C ALA A 239 3.28 34.95 -4.53
N ILE A 240 1.94 34.99 -4.43
CA ILE A 240 1.09 35.88 -5.24
C ILE A 240 1.36 37.36 -4.94
N LYS A 241 1.85 37.71 -3.76
CA LYS A 241 2.21 39.12 -3.43
C LYS A 241 3.39 39.62 -4.28
N GLU A 242 4.28 38.72 -4.65
CA GLU A 242 5.46 39.02 -5.47
C GLU A 242 5.18 38.84 -6.97
N ASN A 243 4.32 37.88 -7.32
CA ASN A 243 3.97 37.60 -8.72
C ASN A 243 2.47 37.23 -8.83
N THR A 244 1.69 38.15 -9.40
CA THR A 244 0.25 37.98 -9.60
C THR A 244 -0.14 36.99 -10.71
N HIS A 245 0.83 36.51 -11.50
CA HIS A 245 0.60 35.55 -12.58
C HIS A 245 0.70 34.08 -12.12
N LEU A 246 0.48 33.82 -10.83
CA LEU A 246 0.46 32.47 -10.25
C LEU A 246 -0.98 32.02 -10.05
N HIS A 247 -1.26 30.78 -10.41
CA HIS A 247 -2.55 30.13 -10.19
C HIS A 247 -2.36 28.75 -9.56
N LEU A 248 -3.20 28.40 -8.57
CA LEU A 248 -3.16 27.10 -7.90
C LEU A 248 -4.49 26.37 -8.09
N THR A 249 -4.41 25.19 -8.66
CA THR A 249 -5.54 24.24 -8.72
C THR A 249 -5.34 23.12 -7.74
N ILE A 250 -6.31 22.93 -6.82
CA ILE A 250 -6.33 21.83 -5.86
C ILE A 250 -7.38 20.81 -6.30
N VAL A 251 -6.96 19.58 -6.54
CA VAL A 251 -7.83 18.47 -6.97
C VAL A 251 -7.86 17.43 -5.88
N GLY A 252 -9.03 17.23 -5.27
CA GLY A 252 -9.20 16.24 -4.21
C GLY A 252 -10.49 16.40 -3.42
N ASP A 253 -10.72 15.44 -2.54
CA ASP A 253 -11.82 15.39 -1.58
C ASP A 253 -11.30 15.06 -0.18
N GLY A 254 -12.13 15.29 0.90
CA GLY A 254 -11.75 15.03 2.27
C GLY A 254 -12.88 15.23 3.26
#